data_ba8b29829416ee421f85664555e87849
#
_entry.id   ba8b29829416ee421f85664555e87849
#
_cell.length_a   1.000
_cell.length_b   1.000
_cell.length_c   1.000
_cell.angle_alpha   90.00
_cell.angle_beta   90.00
_cell.angle_gamma   90.00
#
_symmetry.space_group_name_H-M   'P 1'
#
loop_
_entity.id
_entity.type
_entity.pdbx_description
1 polymer ?
#
loop_
_entity_poly.entity_id
_entity_poly.type
_entity_poly.pdbx_seq_one_letter_code
_entity_poly.pdbx_strand_id
1 'polypeptide(L)'
;MIYRMSNGVRKSTVSIVQIALAAATLSAAKFALMWLPNIEVVTLLCAVYGFTLGWKGIAASGVFAAIETLIWGFGSWVITYFIHWPLVAFSFCTLSRFIKPSRTIPTIAAFVLTVEFSVLSALVDVGLTSGYFYNFGERFVIYFLRGTWFYVAQIACNLVLFPLLFKPLTALIARFTKKQDVKINPTEK
;
A
#
# COMPACT_ATOMS: atom_id res chain seq x y z
N MET A 1 -24.13 -17.07 -31.26
CA MET A 1 -24.65 -15.81 -30.69
C MET A 1 -23.58 -15.27 -29.73
N ILE A 2 -22.67 -14.41 -30.22
CA ILE A 2 -21.57 -13.86 -29.41
C ILE A 2 -22.21 -12.77 -28.55
N TYR A 3 -22.29 -13.02 -27.22
CA TYR A 3 -22.79 -12.08 -26.25
C TYR A 3 -21.86 -10.86 -26.19
N ARG A 4 -22.26 -9.77 -26.80
CA ARG A 4 -21.55 -8.49 -26.77
C ARG A 4 -21.74 -7.90 -25.38
N MET A 5 -20.87 -8.21 -24.44
CA MET A 5 -20.86 -7.60 -23.11
C MET A 5 -20.95 -6.06 -23.25
N SER A 6 -21.88 -5.44 -22.53
CA SER A 6 -22.00 -3.97 -22.55
C SER A 6 -20.67 -3.35 -22.08
N ASN A 7 -20.32 -2.17 -22.60
CA ASN A 7 -19.07 -1.48 -22.23
C ASN A 7 -18.95 -1.26 -20.70
N GLY A 8 -20.07 -1.16 -19.99
CA GLY A 8 -20.11 -1.05 -18.54
C GLY A 8 -19.61 -2.31 -17.83
N VAL A 9 -20.12 -3.48 -18.23
CA VAL A 9 -19.70 -4.77 -17.64
C VAL A 9 -18.22 -5.02 -17.89
N ARG A 10 -17.74 -4.72 -19.10
CA ARG A 10 -16.31 -4.88 -19.43
C ARG A 10 -15.41 -3.97 -18.59
N LYS A 11 -15.79 -2.69 -18.38
CA LYS A 11 -15.04 -1.77 -17.51
C LYS A 11 -15.00 -2.25 -16.06
N SER A 12 -16.13 -2.75 -15.55
CA SER A 12 -16.22 -3.30 -14.20
C SER A 12 -15.30 -4.52 -14.02
N THR A 13 -15.36 -5.48 -14.95
CA THR A 13 -14.52 -6.69 -14.93
C THR A 13 -13.03 -6.34 -14.94
N VAL A 14 -12.61 -5.39 -15.79
CA VAL A 14 -11.19 -4.96 -15.84
C VAL A 14 -10.79 -4.31 -14.52
N SER A 15 -11.65 -3.53 -13.90
CA SER A 15 -11.34 -2.92 -12.59
C SER A 15 -11.15 -3.96 -11.50
N ILE A 16 -12.00 -4.98 -11.44
CA ILE A 16 -11.89 -6.09 -10.50
C ILE A 16 -10.57 -6.86 -10.71
N VAL A 17 -10.24 -7.16 -11.97
CA VAL A 17 -8.97 -7.84 -12.30
C VAL A 17 -7.75 -7.01 -11.89
N GLN A 18 -7.78 -5.69 -12.11
CA GLN A 18 -6.69 -4.80 -11.69
C GLN A 18 -6.51 -4.79 -10.18
N ILE A 19 -7.61 -4.71 -9.41
CA ILE A 19 -7.58 -4.78 -7.95
C ILE A 19 -7.02 -6.13 -7.48
N ALA A 20 -7.50 -7.23 -8.03
CA ALA A 20 -7.06 -8.58 -7.66
C ALA A 20 -5.57 -8.81 -7.96
N LEU A 21 -5.10 -8.40 -9.15
CA LEU A 21 -3.68 -8.51 -9.51
C LEU A 21 -2.79 -7.63 -8.63
N ALA A 22 -3.22 -6.40 -8.31
CA ALA A 22 -2.47 -5.53 -7.43
C ALA A 22 -2.40 -6.10 -6.01
N ALA A 23 -3.50 -6.61 -5.45
CA ALA A 23 -3.50 -7.26 -4.15
C ALA A 23 -2.63 -8.52 -4.12
N ALA A 24 -2.72 -9.37 -5.16
CA ALA A 24 -1.90 -10.56 -5.28
C ALA A 24 -0.39 -10.24 -5.37
N THR A 25 -0.01 -9.17 -6.08
CA THR A 25 1.40 -8.74 -6.13
C THR A 25 1.89 -8.16 -4.82
N LEU A 26 1.04 -7.48 -4.04
CA LEU A 26 1.37 -7.04 -2.68
C LEU A 26 1.69 -8.24 -1.77
N SER A 27 0.80 -9.23 -1.74
CA SER A 27 1.01 -10.46 -0.97
C SER A 27 2.25 -11.24 -1.45
N ALA A 28 2.41 -11.44 -2.75
CA ALA A 28 3.57 -12.13 -3.30
C ALA A 28 4.90 -11.44 -2.95
N ALA A 29 4.95 -10.11 -3.03
CA ALA A 29 6.13 -9.33 -2.68
C ALA A 29 6.46 -9.43 -1.19
N LYS A 30 5.44 -9.40 -0.31
CA LYS A 30 5.62 -9.62 1.12
C LYS A 30 6.16 -11.02 1.41
N PHE A 31 5.56 -12.05 0.80
CA PHE A 31 6.05 -13.44 0.95
C PHE A 31 7.48 -13.63 0.46
N ALA A 32 7.85 -13.03 -0.66
CA ALA A 32 9.20 -13.13 -1.20
C ALA A 32 10.28 -12.55 -0.25
N LEU A 33 9.91 -11.55 0.56
CA LEU A 33 10.81 -10.85 1.47
C LEU A 33 10.60 -11.24 2.95
N MET A 34 9.73 -12.20 3.27
CA MET A 34 9.38 -12.54 4.65
C MET A 34 10.57 -13.00 5.51
N TRP A 35 11.63 -13.51 4.89
CA TRP A 35 12.85 -13.93 5.55
C TRP A 35 13.78 -12.77 5.94
N LEU A 36 13.51 -11.56 5.41
CA LEU A 36 14.29 -10.37 5.68
C LEU A 36 13.47 -9.43 6.58
N PRO A 37 13.76 -9.38 7.90
CA PRO A 37 12.98 -8.58 8.83
C PRO A 37 12.96 -7.10 8.41
N ASN A 38 11.78 -6.53 8.27
CA ASN A 38 11.51 -5.12 7.94
C ASN A 38 12.12 -4.61 6.62
N ILE A 39 12.65 -5.49 5.79
CA ILE A 39 12.92 -5.19 4.39
C ILE A 39 11.64 -5.52 3.63
N GLU A 40 10.92 -4.48 3.21
CA GLU A 40 9.63 -4.67 2.58
C GLU A 40 9.42 -3.68 1.43
N VAL A 41 8.72 -4.14 0.40
CA VAL A 41 8.34 -3.34 -0.76
C VAL A 41 6.85 -2.99 -0.78
N VAL A 42 6.10 -3.37 0.26
CA VAL A 42 4.65 -3.20 0.32
C VAL A 42 4.29 -1.73 0.32
N THR A 43 4.98 -0.90 1.12
CA THR A 43 4.80 0.56 1.14
C THR A 43 5.01 1.15 -0.26
N LEU A 44 6.08 0.76 -0.94
CA LEU A 44 6.37 1.22 -2.31
C LEU A 44 5.27 0.79 -3.30
N LEU A 45 4.83 -0.46 -3.25
CA LEU A 45 3.80 -0.96 -4.17
C LEU A 45 2.42 -0.33 -3.90
N CYS A 46 2.01 -0.16 -2.63
CA CYS A 46 0.79 0.58 -2.27
C CYS A 46 0.85 2.02 -2.80
N ALA A 47 2.00 2.68 -2.66
CA ALA A 47 2.22 4.03 -3.19
C ALA A 47 2.12 4.07 -4.73
N VAL A 48 2.76 3.14 -5.43
CA VAL A 48 2.72 3.03 -6.89
C VAL A 48 1.30 2.76 -7.38
N TYR A 49 0.57 1.83 -6.75
CA TYR A 49 -0.81 1.53 -7.14
C TYR A 49 -1.76 2.67 -6.80
N GLY A 50 -1.63 3.32 -5.65
CA GLY A 50 -2.39 4.52 -5.32
C GLY A 50 -2.16 5.63 -6.35
N PHE A 51 -0.91 5.88 -6.73
CA PHE A 51 -0.52 6.91 -7.68
C PHE A 51 -1.02 6.63 -9.12
N THR A 52 -1.01 5.38 -9.56
CA THR A 52 -1.30 4.99 -10.96
C THR A 52 -2.72 4.49 -11.19
N LEU A 53 -3.28 3.75 -10.26
CA LEU A 53 -4.61 3.14 -10.36
C LEU A 53 -5.69 3.92 -9.58
N GLY A 54 -5.29 4.93 -8.79
CA GLY A 54 -6.20 5.74 -7.99
C GLY A 54 -6.95 4.91 -6.95
N TRP A 55 -8.28 5.04 -6.90
CA TRP A 55 -9.13 4.32 -5.94
C TRP A 55 -8.98 2.79 -5.99
N LYS A 56 -8.61 2.23 -7.14
CA LYS A 56 -8.38 0.79 -7.29
C LYS A 56 -7.14 0.34 -6.51
N GLY A 57 -6.12 1.20 -6.42
CA GLY A 57 -4.95 0.97 -5.57
C GLY A 57 -5.32 0.96 -4.09
N ILE A 58 -6.22 1.86 -3.67
CA ILE A 58 -6.74 1.90 -2.29
C ILE A 58 -7.52 0.62 -1.98
N ALA A 59 -8.42 0.20 -2.88
CA ALA A 59 -9.17 -1.05 -2.73
C ALA A 59 -8.23 -2.29 -2.69
N ALA A 60 -7.21 -2.32 -3.54
CA ALA A 60 -6.21 -3.39 -3.55
C ALA A 60 -5.43 -3.51 -2.24
N SER A 61 -5.10 -2.38 -1.61
CA SER A 61 -4.43 -2.35 -0.30
C SER A 61 -5.33 -2.89 0.82
N GLY A 62 -6.63 -2.61 0.77
CA GLY A 62 -7.61 -3.19 1.70
C GLY A 62 -7.78 -4.71 1.49
N VAL A 63 -7.87 -5.16 0.24
CA VAL A 63 -7.92 -6.59 -0.10
C VAL A 63 -6.64 -7.30 0.36
N PHE A 64 -5.47 -6.68 0.17
CA PHE A 64 -4.20 -7.19 0.69
C PHE A 64 -4.24 -7.37 2.22
N ALA A 65 -4.70 -6.37 2.98
CA ALA A 65 -4.82 -6.48 4.44
C ALA A 65 -5.77 -7.63 4.84
N ALA A 66 -6.87 -7.84 4.10
CA ALA A 66 -7.79 -8.96 4.32
C ALA A 66 -7.11 -10.33 4.04
N ILE A 67 -6.37 -10.45 2.94
CA ILE A 67 -5.60 -11.67 2.61
C ILE A 67 -4.61 -11.99 3.72
N GLU A 68 -3.85 -10.99 4.19
CA GLU A 68 -2.89 -11.16 5.28
C GLU A 68 -3.57 -11.65 6.57
N THR A 69 -4.74 -11.09 6.90
CA THR A 69 -5.52 -11.51 8.05
C THR A 69 -5.99 -12.97 7.94
N LEU A 70 -6.39 -13.41 6.75
CA LEU A 70 -6.79 -14.80 6.50
C LEU A 70 -5.63 -15.79 6.62
N ILE A 71 -4.43 -15.37 6.25
CA ILE A 71 -3.23 -16.23 6.27
C ILE A 71 -2.63 -16.32 7.67
N TRP A 72 -2.50 -15.18 8.37
CA TRP A 72 -1.75 -15.09 9.63
C TRP A 72 -2.64 -15.04 10.87
N GLY A 73 -3.97 -14.97 10.68
CA GLY A 73 -4.93 -14.86 11.77
C GLY A 73 -5.10 -13.43 12.29
N PHE A 74 -5.90 -13.29 13.34
CA PHE A 74 -6.24 -12.01 13.96
C PHE A 74 -5.22 -11.63 15.04
N GLY A 75 -4.78 -10.37 15.03
CA GLY A 75 -3.91 -9.77 16.04
C GLY A 75 -4.06 -8.23 16.02
N SER A 76 -3.38 -7.54 16.94
CA SER A 76 -3.38 -6.07 17.01
C SER A 76 -2.96 -5.41 15.70
N TRP A 77 -2.02 -6.04 15.00
CA TRP A 77 -1.51 -5.60 13.71
C TRP A 77 -2.57 -5.51 12.60
N VAL A 78 -3.68 -6.27 12.70
CA VAL A 78 -4.77 -6.24 11.70
C VAL A 78 -5.38 -4.85 11.60
N ILE A 79 -5.67 -4.21 12.74
CA ILE A 79 -6.24 -2.86 12.78
C ILE A 79 -5.27 -1.89 12.11
N THR A 80 -3.99 -1.97 12.46
CA THR A 80 -2.93 -1.13 11.85
C THR A 80 -2.88 -1.32 10.34
N TYR A 81 -2.94 -2.55 9.84
CA TYR A 81 -2.87 -2.86 8.40
C TYR A 81 -4.07 -2.33 7.63
N PHE A 82 -5.29 -2.46 8.16
CA PHE A 82 -6.49 -1.94 7.51
C PHE A 82 -6.54 -0.41 7.48
N ILE A 83 -5.82 0.27 8.35
CA ILE A 83 -5.69 1.73 8.34
C ILE A 83 -4.52 2.15 7.45
N HIS A 84 -3.32 1.65 7.73
CA HIS A 84 -2.08 2.13 7.13
C HIS A 84 -1.97 1.88 5.62
N TRP A 85 -2.19 0.64 5.14
CA TRP A 85 -1.99 0.34 3.73
C TRP A 85 -2.94 1.09 2.81
N PRO A 86 -4.25 1.17 3.10
CA PRO A 86 -5.15 2.05 2.35
C PRO A 86 -4.79 3.54 2.49
N LEU A 87 -4.29 4.00 3.64
CA LEU A 87 -3.85 5.37 3.85
C LEU A 87 -2.64 5.71 2.96
N VAL A 88 -1.65 4.82 2.86
CA VAL A 88 -0.52 4.97 1.92
C VAL A 88 -1.04 5.12 0.49
N ALA A 89 -1.88 4.20 0.02
CA ALA A 89 -2.44 4.25 -1.33
C ALA A 89 -3.28 5.51 -1.56
N PHE A 90 -4.09 5.93 -0.59
CA PHE A 90 -4.89 7.16 -0.64
C PHE A 90 -4.02 8.42 -0.72
N SER A 91 -2.97 8.51 0.10
CA SER A 91 -2.03 9.62 0.10
C SER A 91 -1.35 9.78 -1.26
N PHE A 92 -0.92 8.69 -1.88
CA PHE A 92 -0.32 8.72 -3.20
C PHE A 92 -1.33 8.91 -4.34
N CYS A 93 -2.56 8.44 -4.19
CA CYS A 93 -3.66 8.76 -5.09
C CYS A 93 -3.95 10.28 -5.11
N THR A 94 -3.96 10.90 -3.94
CA THR A 94 -4.13 12.35 -3.81
C THR A 94 -2.92 13.09 -4.38
N LEU A 95 -1.71 12.66 -4.04
CA LEU A 95 -0.46 13.25 -4.51
C LEU A 95 -0.34 13.25 -6.05
N SER A 96 -0.86 12.19 -6.70
CA SER A 96 -0.84 12.06 -8.17
C SER A 96 -1.59 13.19 -8.90
N ARG A 97 -2.50 13.90 -8.21
CA ARG A 97 -3.25 15.04 -8.76
C ARG A 97 -2.43 16.33 -8.81
N PHE A 98 -1.40 16.42 -7.98
CA PHE A 98 -0.60 17.64 -7.79
C PHE A 98 0.80 17.55 -8.38
N ILE A 99 1.37 16.34 -8.47
CA ILE A 99 2.74 16.15 -8.95
C ILE A 99 2.84 15.06 -10.02
N LYS A 100 3.86 15.19 -10.87
CA LYS A 100 4.32 14.11 -11.74
C LYS A 100 5.22 13.14 -10.96
N PRO A 101 5.39 11.87 -11.42
CA PRO A 101 6.30 10.93 -10.79
C PRO A 101 7.72 11.52 -10.66
N SER A 102 8.16 11.74 -9.45
CA SER A 102 9.48 12.31 -9.13
C SER A 102 10.20 11.40 -8.14
N ARG A 103 11.43 11.72 -7.76
CA ARG A 103 12.17 10.96 -6.75
C ARG A 103 11.96 11.53 -5.35
N THR A 104 12.05 12.84 -5.19
CA THR A 104 12.14 13.50 -3.87
C THR A 104 10.83 13.52 -3.10
N ILE A 105 9.74 14.04 -3.70
CA ILE A 105 8.46 14.20 -2.99
C ILE A 105 7.87 12.86 -2.56
N PRO A 106 7.83 11.81 -3.42
CA PRO A 106 7.39 10.48 -3.00
C PRO A 106 8.23 9.87 -1.89
N THR A 107 9.56 10.11 -1.89
CA THR A 107 10.43 9.62 -0.82
C THR A 107 10.14 10.31 0.52
N ILE A 108 9.93 11.63 0.51
CA ILE A 108 9.53 12.37 1.73
C ILE A 108 8.17 11.87 2.24
N ALA A 109 7.20 11.71 1.33
CA ALA A 109 5.88 11.18 1.70
C ALA A 109 5.97 9.77 2.30
N ALA A 110 6.77 8.90 1.71
CA ALA A 110 7.01 7.56 2.22
C ALA A 110 7.67 7.58 3.61
N PHE A 111 8.66 8.45 3.82
CA PHE A 111 9.28 8.64 5.14
C PHE A 111 8.23 9.02 6.20
N VAL A 112 7.40 10.03 5.92
CA VAL A 112 6.35 10.48 6.84
C VAL A 112 5.35 9.36 7.14
N LEU A 113 4.92 8.61 6.14
CA LEU A 113 3.98 7.49 6.30
C LEU A 113 4.62 6.30 7.03
N THR A 114 5.92 6.07 6.89
CA THR A 114 6.60 5.02 7.67
C THR A 114 6.73 5.41 9.15
N VAL A 115 6.97 6.70 9.44
CA VAL A 115 6.94 7.20 10.81
C VAL A 115 5.52 7.10 11.39
N GLU A 116 4.50 7.47 10.60
CA GLU A 116 3.08 7.30 10.97
C GLU A 116 2.75 5.85 11.31
N PHE A 117 3.20 4.88 10.50
CA PHE A 117 3.02 3.45 10.78
C PHE A 117 3.56 3.06 12.15
N SER A 118 4.74 3.55 12.50
CA SER A 118 5.39 3.25 13.79
C SER A 118 4.56 3.76 14.97
N VAL A 119 4.04 4.99 14.85
CA VAL A 119 3.18 5.60 15.87
C VAL A 119 1.83 4.89 15.93
N LEU A 120 1.20 4.66 14.78
CA LEU A 120 -0.10 3.98 14.69
C LEU A 120 -0.03 2.56 15.27
N SER A 121 1.01 1.80 14.95
CA SER A 121 1.20 0.45 15.48
C SER A 121 1.31 0.47 17.01
N ALA A 122 2.09 1.39 17.57
CA ALA A 122 2.22 1.56 19.01
C ALA A 122 0.90 2.00 19.67
N LEU A 123 0.16 2.93 19.04
CA LEU A 123 -1.14 3.38 19.52
C LEU A 123 -2.16 2.24 19.57
N VAL A 124 -2.23 1.45 18.51
CA VAL A 124 -3.16 0.34 18.41
C VAL A 124 -2.82 -0.74 19.42
N ASP A 125 -1.55 -1.14 19.49
CA ASP A 125 -1.15 -2.24 20.39
C ASP A 125 -1.26 -1.86 21.85
N VAL A 126 -0.70 -0.72 22.23
CA VAL A 126 -0.70 -0.28 23.65
C VAL A 126 -2.04 0.29 24.09
N GLY A 127 -2.72 1.05 23.21
CA GLY A 127 -3.97 1.71 23.54
C GLY A 127 -5.17 0.79 23.47
N LEU A 128 -5.39 0.14 22.34
CA LEU A 128 -6.62 -0.60 22.07
C LEU A 128 -6.56 -2.06 22.49
N THR A 129 -5.41 -2.73 22.36
CA THR A 129 -5.35 -4.19 22.51
C THR A 129 -4.72 -4.67 23.81
N SER A 130 -3.76 -3.97 24.36
CA SER A 130 -2.99 -4.46 25.50
C SER A 130 -3.17 -3.68 26.80
N GLY A 131 -4.27 -2.95 27.00
CA GLY A 131 -4.50 -2.32 28.29
C GLY A 131 -5.41 -1.08 28.31
N TYR A 132 -6.16 -0.85 27.25
CA TYR A 132 -7.20 0.18 27.19
C TYR A 132 -6.75 1.54 27.74
N PHE A 133 -5.58 2.01 27.29
CA PHE A 133 -4.95 3.27 27.69
C PHE A 133 -4.51 3.39 29.17
N TYR A 134 -4.57 2.31 29.95
CA TYR A 134 -4.03 2.32 31.31
C TYR A 134 -2.50 2.47 31.30
N ASN A 135 -1.94 3.42 32.09
CA ASN A 135 -0.54 3.79 32.10
C ASN A 135 0.06 3.96 30.69
N PHE A 136 -0.74 4.56 29.78
CA PHE A 136 -0.46 4.60 28.36
C PHE A 136 0.92 5.19 28.04
N GLY A 137 1.30 6.31 28.69
CA GLY A 137 2.56 7.02 28.39
C GLY A 137 3.81 6.14 28.56
N GLU A 138 3.95 5.50 29.72
CA GLU A 138 5.10 4.61 30.00
C GLU A 138 5.13 3.41 29.07
N ARG A 139 3.98 2.78 28.88
CA ARG A 139 3.84 1.57 28.03
C ARG A 139 4.10 1.91 26.56
N PHE A 140 3.62 3.06 26.08
CA PHE A 140 3.90 3.54 24.73
C PHE A 140 5.39 3.75 24.51
N VAL A 141 6.08 4.42 25.42
CA VAL A 141 7.54 4.64 25.34
C VAL A 141 8.29 3.32 25.30
N ILE A 142 7.95 2.38 26.19
CA ILE A 142 8.62 1.06 26.23
C ILE A 142 8.36 0.29 24.92
N TYR A 143 7.12 0.25 24.43
CA TYR A 143 6.76 -0.43 23.19
C TYR A 143 7.50 0.19 21.99
N PHE A 144 7.48 1.52 21.90
CA PHE A 144 8.11 2.26 20.82
C PHE A 144 9.63 2.06 20.79
N LEU A 145 10.28 2.12 21.96
CA LEU A 145 11.73 1.88 22.06
C LEU A 145 12.10 0.45 21.66
N ARG A 146 11.32 -0.55 22.04
CA ARG A 146 11.53 -1.95 21.60
C ARG A 146 11.39 -2.11 20.10
N GLY A 147 10.48 -1.37 19.48
CA GLY A 147 10.24 -1.39 18.04
C GLY A 147 11.22 -0.53 17.23
N THR A 148 12.01 0.34 17.85
CA THR A 148 12.83 1.35 17.16
C THR A 148 13.72 0.76 16.07
N TRP A 149 14.40 -0.36 16.36
CA TRP A 149 15.25 -1.01 15.37
C TRP A 149 14.48 -1.42 14.10
N PHE A 150 13.29 -1.95 14.27
CA PHE A 150 12.43 -2.33 13.16
C PHE A 150 11.99 -1.13 12.34
N TYR A 151 11.61 -0.05 13.01
CA TYR A 151 11.18 1.19 12.34
C TYR A 151 12.32 1.85 11.58
N VAL A 152 13.52 1.88 12.16
CA VAL A 152 14.72 2.42 11.49
C VAL A 152 15.06 1.61 10.23
N ALA A 153 15.02 0.27 10.31
CA ALA A 153 15.25 -0.58 9.15
C ALA A 153 14.24 -0.34 8.03
N GLN A 154 12.95 -0.21 8.37
CA GLN A 154 11.88 0.07 7.41
C GLN A 154 12.03 1.46 6.78
N ILE A 155 12.34 2.48 7.57
CA ILE A 155 12.64 3.82 7.08
C ILE A 155 13.83 3.79 6.11
N ALA A 156 14.94 3.16 6.50
CA ALA A 156 16.12 3.06 5.66
C ALA A 156 15.83 2.34 4.34
N CYS A 157 15.05 1.25 4.38
CA CYS A 157 14.59 0.53 3.21
C CYS A 157 13.80 1.45 2.26
N ASN A 158 12.81 2.19 2.77
CA ASN A 158 12.00 3.08 1.98
C ASN A 158 12.79 4.28 1.42
N LEU A 159 13.75 4.83 2.18
CA LEU A 159 14.65 5.90 1.70
C LEU A 159 15.55 5.46 0.54
N VAL A 160 15.83 4.17 0.41
CA VAL A 160 16.57 3.61 -0.72
C VAL A 160 15.63 3.23 -1.88
N LEU A 161 14.54 2.53 -1.58
CA LEU A 161 13.66 1.96 -2.62
C LEU A 161 12.86 3.03 -3.38
N PHE A 162 12.35 4.06 -2.68
CA PHE A 162 11.52 5.06 -3.33
C PHE A 162 12.25 5.89 -4.40
N PRO A 163 13.43 6.48 -4.14
CA PRO A 163 14.14 7.24 -5.17
C PRO A 163 14.60 6.39 -6.35
N LEU A 164 14.82 5.09 -6.14
CA LEU A 164 15.27 4.17 -7.18
C LEU A 164 14.10 3.62 -8.00
N LEU A 165 13.04 3.15 -7.35
CA LEU A 165 12.00 2.30 -7.97
C LEU A 165 10.66 2.99 -8.19
N PHE A 166 10.31 4.05 -7.46
CA PHE A 166 8.98 4.66 -7.57
C PHE A 166 8.69 5.15 -9.00
N LYS A 167 9.60 5.94 -9.60
CA LYS A 167 9.41 6.47 -10.94
C LYS A 167 9.35 5.39 -12.03
N PRO A 168 10.27 4.41 -12.11
CA PRO A 168 10.19 3.36 -13.12
C PRO A 168 8.95 2.46 -12.94
N LEU A 169 8.56 2.12 -11.72
CA LEU A 169 7.37 1.30 -11.49
C LEU A 169 6.08 2.05 -11.86
N THR A 170 5.94 3.32 -11.49
CA THR A 170 4.79 4.13 -11.92
C THR A 170 4.69 4.22 -13.43
N ALA A 171 5.82 4.41 -14.14
CA ALA A 171 5.84 4.45 -15.60
C ALA A 171 5.45 3.09 -16.21
N LEU A 172 5.90 1.99 -15.63
CA LEU A 172 5.56 0.63 -16.07
C LEU A 172 4.06 0.37 -15.93
N ILE A 173 3.49 0.57 -14.75
CA ILE A 173 2.07 0.33 -14.49
C ILE A 173 1.18 1.23 -15.36
N ALA A 174 1.52 2.52 -15.49
CA ALA A 174 0.78 3.45 -16.34
C ALA A 174 0.72 3.00 -17.82
N ARG A 175 1.82 2.43 -18.36
CA ARG A 175 1.84 1.89 -19.72
C ARG A 175 0.86 0.71 -19.88
N PHE A 176 0.80 -0.20 -18.91
CA PHE A 176 -0.12 -1.35 -18.94
C PHE A 176 -1.57 -0.89 -18.86
N THR A 177 -1.88 0.04 -17.96
CA THR A 177 -3.23 0.58 -17.80
C THR A 177 -3.71 1.28 -19.08
N LYS A 178 -2.89 2.17 -19.65
CA LYS A 178 -3.21 2.87 -20.91
C LYS A 178 -3.46 1.89 -22.07
N LYS A 179 -2.67 0.82 -22.17
CA LYS A 179 -2.86 -0.21 -23.21
C LYS A 179 -4.18 -0.97 -23.06
N GLN A 180 -4.65 -1.16 -21.84
CA GLN A 180 -5.94 -1.79 -21.55
C GLN A 180 -7.10 -0.85 -21.92
N ASP A 181 -7.01 0.44 -21.57
CA ASP A 181 -8.05 1.43 -21.88
C ASP A 181 -8.27 1.59 -23.39
N VAL A 182 -7.19 1.64 -24.18
CA VAL A 182 -7.26 1.69 -25.66
C VAL A 182 -7.94 0.44 -26.23
N LYS A 183 -7.72 -0.73 -25.66
CA LYS A 183 -8.40 -1.97 -26.10
C LYS A 183 -9.90 -1.99 -25.76
N ILE A 184 -10.30 -1.27 -24.73
CA ILE A 184 -11.69 -1.19 -24.27
C ILE A 184 -12.48 -0.14 -25.06
N ASN A 185 -11.86 1.02 -25.35
CA ASN A 185 -12.44 2.14 -26.08
C ASN A 185 -11.64 2.43 -27.38
N PRO A 186 -11.76 1.64 -28.43
CA PRO A 186 -11.01 1.86 -29.68
C PRO A 186 -11.43 3.11 -30.46
N THR A 187 -12.53 3.75 -30.07
CA THR A 187 -13.13 4.91 -30.75
C THR A 187 -12.73 6.27 -30.19
N GLU A 188 -11.93 6.33 -29.13
CA GLU A 188 -11.39 7.58 -28.55
C GLU A 188 -9.95 7.87 -29.05
N LYS A 189 -9.74 7.80 -30.37
CA LYS A 189 -8.51 8.29 -31.02
C LYS A 189 -8.76 9.64 -31.67
#